data_4c0fd4d3122d7405b7567b3bfaffab82
#
_entry.id   4c0fd4d3122d7405b7567b3bfaffab82
#
_cell.length_a   1.000
_cell.length_b   1.000
_cell.length_c   1.000
_cell.angle_alpha   90.00
_cell.angle_beta   90.00
_cell.angle_gamma   90.00
#
_symmetry.space_group_name_H-M   'P 1'
#
loop_
_entity.id
_entity.type
_entity.pdbx_description
1 polymer ?
#
loop_
_entity_poly.entity_id
_entity_poly.type
_entity_poly.pdbx_seq_one_letter_code
_entity_poly.pdbx_strand_id
1 'polypeptide(L)'
;MNMELNQLSDIRWIIDDSLLFTKKEVKRGNTFDFIIMDPPAFGFGSKGERWILEEQLPFLIENTFKLLNEGGTLIINTYSPKLSLNMLKKEVNRFFSPKKTSANELWMKTKHGKELFFGNLIRCVK
;
A
#
# COMPACT_ATOMS: atom_id res chain seq x y z
N MET A 1 9.17 -7.61 21.71
CA MET A 1 8.81 -7.17 20.35
C MET A 1 7.53 -6.33 20.37
N ASN A 2 7.26 -5.51 19.35
CA ASN A 2 6.09 -4.59 19.35
C ASN A 2 4.75 -5.27 19.66
N MET A 3 4.55 -6.50 19.22
CA MET A 3 3.34 -7.27 19.49
C MET A 3 3.14 -7.50 20.99
N GLU A 4 4.17 -7.94 21.69
CA GLU A 4 4.13 -8.20 23.15
C GLU A 4 3.93 -6.90 23.93
N LEU A 5 4.61 -5.81 23.51
CA LEU A 5 4.46 -4.48 24.10
C LEU A 5 3.03 -3.94 23.98
N ASN A 6 2.31 -4.31 22.92
CA ASN A 6 0.93 -3.92 22.69
C ASN A 6 -0.09 -4.99 23.11
N GLN A 7 0.34 -6.06 23.81
CA GLN A 7 -0.50 -7.15 24.28
C GLN A 7 -1.37 -7.79 23.18
N LEU A 8 -0.80 -7.93 21.97
CA LEU A 8 -1.45 -8.54 20.80
C LEU A 8 -0.98 -10.00 20.67
N SER A 9 -1.92 -10.92 20.43
CA SER A 9 -1.63 -12.36 20.28
C SER A 9 -1.86 -12.91 18.89
N ASP A 10 -2.75 -12.30 18.09
CA ASP A 10 -3.28 -12.90 16.87
C ASP A 10 -2.69 -12.28 15.59
N ILE A 11 -1.37 -11.98 15.60
CA ILE A 11 -0.66 -11.46 14.44
C ILE A 11 0.14 -12.59 13.79
N ARG A 12 -0.17 -12.88 12.53
CA ARG A 12 0.61 -13.78 11.68
C ARG A 12 1.68 -13.00 10.93
N TRP A 13 2.93 -13.26 11.25
CA TRP A 13 4.08 -12.67 10.55
C TRP A 13 4.44 -13.51 9.33
N ILE A 14 4.56 -12.88 8.16
CA ILE A 14 4.93 -13.52 6.90
C ILE A 14 6.07 -12.72 6.28
N ILE A 15 7.20 -13.38 5.99
CA ILE A 15 8.32 -12.79 5.25
C ILE A 15 8.28 -13.41 3.84
N ASP A 16 7.80 -12.64 2.86
CA ASP A 16 7.71 -13.06 1.46
C ASP A 16 7.78 -11.82 0.55
N ASP A 17 8.02 -12.00 -0.72
CA ASP A 17 7.82 -10.97 -1.73
C ASP A 17 6.35 -10.62 -1.84
N SER A 18 6.01 -9.33 -1.73
CA SER A 18 4.61 -8.87 -1.64
C SER A 18 3.81 -9.14 -2.92
N LEU A 19 4.44 -9.05 -4.11
CA LEU A 19 3.76 -9.37 -5.38
C LEU A 19 3.51 -10.88 -5.50
N LEU A 20 4.50 -11.70 -5.15
CA LEU A 20 4.34 -13.15 -5.15
C LEU A 20 3.34 -13.59 -4.09
N PHE A 21 3.39 -13.02 -2.90
CA PHE A 21 2.45 -13.31 -1.82
C PHE A 21 1.02 -12.99 -2.24
N THR A 22 0.74 -11.75 -2.67
CA THR A 22 -0.60 -11.34 -3.08
C THR A 22 -1.13 -12.16 -4.25
N LYS A 23 -0.27 -12.51 -5.22
CA LYS A 23 -0.64 -13.39 -6.34
C LYS A 23 -1.01 -14.81 -5.87
N LYS A 24 -0.29 -15.35 -4.88
CA LYS A 24 -0.62 -16.66 -4.26
C LYS A 24 -1.96 -16.59 -3.54
N GLU A 25 -2.21 -15.51 -2.75
CA GLU A 25 -3.47 -15.34 -2.00
C GLU A 25 -4.68 -15.18 -2.93
N VAL A 26 -4.54 -14.44 -4.04
CA VAL A 26 -5.58 -14.38 -5.09
C VAL A 26 -5.90 -15.78 -5.64
N LYS A 27 -4.87 -16.60 -5.94
CA LYS A 27 -5.08 -17.97 -6.43
C LYS A 27 -5.75 -18.88 -5.40
N ARG A 28 -5.53 -18.62 -4.12
CA ARG A 28 -6.16 -19.37 -3.00
C ARG A 28 -7.61 -18.96 -2.76
N GLY A 29 -8.06 -17.85 -3.36
CA GLY A 29 -9.38 -17.28 -3.12
C GLY A 29 -9.54 -16.62 -1.75
N ASN A 30 -8.43 -16.29 -1.08
CA ASN A 30 -8.47 -15.56 0.18
C ASN A 30 -8.92 -14.12 -0.05
N THR A 31 -9.66 -13.56 0.92
CA THR A 31 -10.13 -12.18 0.88
C THR A 31 -9.96 -11.50 2.23
N PHE A 32 -9.92 -10.16 2.23
CA PHE A 32 -9.68 -9.33 3.40
C PHE A 32 -10.62 -8.14 3.40
N ASP A 33 -11.00 -7.67 4.58
CA ASP A 33 -11.84 -6.47 4.75
C ASP A 33 -11.02 -5.19 4.74
N PHE A 34 -9.73 -5.29 5.10
CA PHE A 34 -8.85 -4.15 5.21
C PHE A 34 -7.41 -4.49 4.80
N ILE A 35 -6.83 -3.69 3.90
CA ILE A 35 -5.45 -3.84 3.46
C ILE A 35 -4.74 -2.48 3.60
N ILE A 36 -3.56 -2.50 4.22
CA ILE A 36 -2.66 -1.34 4.28
C ILE A 36 -1.40 -1.67 3.51
N MET A 37 -0.96 -0.75 2.64
CA MET A 37 0.28 -0.84 1.90
C MET A 37 1.17 0.37 2.16
N ASP A 38 2.43 0.12 2.48
CA ASP A 38 3.49 1.13 2.58
C ASP A 38 4.74 0.62 1.83
N PRO A 39 4.65 0.48 0.50
CA PRO A 39 5.73 -0.08 -0.29
C PRO A 39 6.91 0.90 -0.41
N PRO A 40 8.17 0.42 -0.33
CA PRO A 40 9.33 1.27 -0.50
C PRO A 40 9.43 1.79 -1.94
N ALA A 41 10.04 2.97 -2.12
CA ALA A 41 10.27 3.54 -3.45
C ALA A 41 11.19 2.66 -4.31
N PHE A 42 12.17 2.02 -3.66
CA PHE A 42 13.17 1.17 -4.28
C PHE A 42 13.69 0.13 -3.28
N GLY A 43 14.06 -1.05 -3.78
CA GLY A 43 14.66 -2.09 -2.95
C GLY A 43 15.20 -3.26 -3.75
N PHE A 44 15.87 -4.17 -3.05
CA PHE A 44 16.29 -5.46 -3.58
C PHE A 44 15.72 -6.58 -2.71
N GLY A 45 15.22 -7.62 -3.35
CA GLY A 45 14.85 -8.86 -2.68
C GLY A 45 16.08 -9.68 -2.31
N SER A 46 15.87 -10.74 -1.53
CA SER A 46 16.94 -11.63 -1.01
C SER A 46 17.70 -12.38 -2.11
N LYS A 47 17.13 -12.49 -3.30
CA LYS A 47 17.73 -13.16 -4.47
C LYS A 47 18.20 -12.16 -5.54
N GLY A 48 18.29 -10.87 -5.19
CA GLY A 48 18.69 -9.80 -6.11
C GLY A 48 17.56 -9.26 -6.99
N GLU A 49 16.31 -9.65 -6.73
CA GLU A 49 15.15 -9.09 -7.43
C GLU A 49 15.08 -7.57 -7.16
N ARG A 50 14.89 -6.83 -8.23
CA ARG A 50 14.79 -5.38 -8.15
C ARG A 50 13.34 -4.95 -7.97
N TRP A 51 13.07 -4.20 -6.91
CA TRP A 51 11.82 -3.52 -6.69
C TRP A 51 11.93 -2.05 -7.14
N ILE A 52 11.05 -1.62 -8.03
CA ILE A 52 10.84 -0.22 -8.40
C ILE A 52 9.34 0.06 -8.25
N LEU A 53 9.00 1.02 -7.39
CA LEU A 53 7.62 1.29 -7.01
C LEU A 53 6.73 1.58 -8.24
N GLU A 54 7.18 2.46 -9.11
CA GLU A 54 6.41 2.92 -10.27
C GLU A 54 6.09 1.78 -11.26
N GLU A 55 6.97 0.79 -11.35
CA GLU A 55 6.82 -0.35 -12.25
C GLU A 55 5.92 -1.44 -11.68
N GLN A 56 5.95 -1.63 -10.37
CA GLN A 56 5.35 -2.80 -9.72
C GLN A 56 4.06 -2.49 -8.95
N LEU A 57 3.88 -1.23 -8.54
CA LEU A 57 2.70 -0.79 -7.80
C LEU A 57 1.38 -1.07 -8.55
N PRO A 58 1.26 -0.88 -9.89
CA PRO A 58 0.02 -1.20 -10.61
C PRO A 58 -0.42 -2.65 -10.43
N PHE A 59 0.50 -3.60 -10.47
CA PHE A 59 0.20 -5.03 -10.26
C PHE A 59 -0.17 -5.33 -8.81
N LEU A 60 0.46 -4.63 -7.85
CA LEU A 60 0.14 -4.79 -6.44
C LEU A 60 -1.26 -4.24 -6.14
N ILE A 61 -1.65 -3.09 -6.73
CA ILE A 61 -3.00 -2.52 -6.62
C ILE A 61 -4.04 -3.48 -7.23
N GLU A 62 -3.77 -4.05 -8.40
CA GLU A 62 -4.65 -5.03 -9.02
C GLU A 62 -4.88 -6.25 -8.14
N ASN A 63 -3.80 -6.83 -7.60
CA ASN A 63 -3.91 -7.98 -6.70
C ASN A 63 -4.69 -7.62 -5.43
N THR A 64 -4.42 -6.47 -4.82
CA THR A 64 -5.13 -6.02 -3.61
C THR A 64 -6.61 -5.74 -3.87
N PHE A 65 -6.96 -5.21 -5.03
CA PHE A 65 -8.37 -5.07 -5.41
C PHE A 65 -9.09 -6.43 -5.47
N LYS A 66 -8.43 -7.47 -6.02
CA LYS A 66 -8.98 -8.84 -6.07
C LYS A 66 -9.11 -9.46 -4.68
N LEU A 67 -8.18 -9.13 -3.78
CA LEU A 67 -8.15 -9.64 -2.41
C LEU A 67 -9.12 -8.93 -1.46
N LEU A 68 -9.65 -7.76 -1.80
CA LEU A 68 -10.62 -7.07 -0.96
C LEU A 68 -12.02 -7.65 -1.12
N ASN A 69 -12.71 -7.82 0.00
CA ASN A 69 -14.15 -8.04 0.03
C ASN A 69 -14.91 -6.82 -0.52
N GLU A 70 -16.16 -7.01 -0.96
CA GLU A 70 -17.06 -5.90 -1.27
C GLU A 70 -17.24 -5.02 -0.04
N GLY A 71 -17.05 -3.72 -0.20
CA GLY A 71 -17.02 -2.75 0.91
C GLY A 71 -15.69 -2.71 1.68
N GLY A 72 -14.73 -3.56 1.34
CA GLY A 72 -13.40 -3.57 1.95
C GLY A 72 -12.60 -2.31 1.63
N THR A 73 -11.69 -1.95 2.52
CA THR A 73 -10.91 -0.71 2.45
C THR A 73 -9.44 -0.98 2.14
N LEU A 74 -8.88 -0.25 1.17
CA LEU A 74 -7.45 -0.18 0.90
C LEU A 74 -6.90 1.18 1.34
N ILE A 75 -5.80 1.17 2.09
CA ILE A 75 -4.98 2.36 2.36
C ILE A 75 -3.61 2.16 1.73
N ILE A 76 -3.15 3.13 0.96
CA ILE A 76 -1.82 3.15 0.35
C ILE A 76 -1.11 4.41 0.82
N ASN A 77 0.05 4.26 1.42
CA ASN A 77 1.02 5.33 1.60
C ASN A 77 2.19 5.12 0.64
N THR A 78 2.66 6.17 -0.04
CA THR A 78 3.85 6.10 -0.89
C THR A 78 4.73 7.31 -0.65
N TYR A 79 6.03 7.08 -0.62
CA TYR A 79 7.04 8.13 -0.56
C TYR A 79 8.05 7.92 -1.69
N SER A 80 7.78 8.52 -2.85
CA SER A 80 8.68 8.48 -4.01
C SER A 80 8.66 9.82 -4.74
N PRO A 81 9.81 10.41 -5.05
CA PRO A 81 9.86 11.64 -5.85
C PRO A 81 9.37 11.46 -7.29
N LYS A 82 9.30 10.23 -7.78
CA LYS A 82 8.85 9.89 -9.14
C LYS A 82 7.36 9.57 -9.23
N LEU A 83 6.68 9.40 -8.11
CA LEU A 83 5.26 9.06 -8.05
C LEU A 83 4.46 10.18 -7.40
N SER A 84 3.92 11.08 -8.22
CA SER A 84 3.04 12.15 -7.73
C SER A 84 1.68 11.59 -7.27
N LEU A 85 0.97 12.37 -6.42
CA LEU A 85 -0.38 12.02 -5.99
C LEU A 85 -1.33 11.78 -7.16
N ASN A 86 -1.22 12.57 -8.23
CA ASN A 86 -2.07 12.42 -9.43
C ASN A 86 -1.77 11.11 -10.18
N MET A 87 -0.51 10.71 -10.28
CA MET A 87 -0.12 9.44 -10.88
C MET A 87 -0.66 8.27 -10.04
N LEU A 88 -0.51 8.33 -8.73
CA LEU A 88 -1.02 7.31 -7.82
C LEU A 88 -2.56 7.21 -7.91
N LYS A 89 -3.27 8.34 -7.93
CA LYS A 89 -4.74 8.38 -8.15
C LYS A 89 -5.14 7.73 -9.47
N LYS A 90 -4.41 8.00 -10.56
CA LYS A 90 -4.68 7.42 -11.87
C LYS A 90 -4.59 5.89 -11.83
N GLU A 91 -3.56 5.34 -11.18
CA GLU A 91 -3.40 3.89 -11.07
C GLU A 91 -4.49 3.25 -10.20
N VAL A 92 -4.82 3.86 -9.06
CA VAL A 92 -5.89 3.36 -8.17
C VAL A 92 -7.25 3.41 -8.86
N ASN A 93 -7.57 4.49 -9.57
CA ASN A 93 -8.85 4.67 -10.25
C ASN A 93 -9.08 3.74 -11.46
N ARG A 94 -8.09 2.92 -11.84
CA ARG A 94 -8.29 1.83 -12.80
C ARG A 94 -9.17 0.70 -12.24
N PHE A 95 -9.21 0.57 -10.92
CA PHE A 95 -9.92 -0.51 -10.22
C PHE A 95 -10.97 0.03 -9.26
N PHE A 96 -10.69 1.13 -8.57
CA PHE A 96 -11.57 1.72 -7.56
C PHE A 96 -12.34 2.92 -8.11
N SER A 97 -13.58 3.08 -7.65
CA SER A 97 -14.39 4.24 -8.01
C SER A 97 -13.78 5.53 -7.45
N PRO A 98 -13.60 6.59 -8.28
CA PRO A 98 -13.16 7.90 -7.80
C PRO A 98 -14.05 8.48 -6.71
N LYS A 99 -15.36 8.16 -6.71
CA LYS A 99 -16.32 8.62 -5.69
C LYS A 99 -16.09 8.00 -4.31
N LYS A 100 -15.42 6.83 -4.27
CA LYS A 100 -15.07 6.10 -3.06
C LYS A 100 -13.57 6.21 -2.73
N THR A 101 -12.86 7.14 -3.36
CA THR A 101 -11.41 7.33 -3.22
C THR A 101 -11.11 8.71 -2.66
N SER A 102 -10.41 8.78 -1.54
CA SER A 102 -9.80 10.00 -1.01
C SER A 102 -8.28 9.96 -1.19
N ALA A 103 -7.67 11.10 -1.49
CA ALA A 103 -6.24 11.20 -1.75
C ALA A 103 -5.69 12.52 -1.22
N ASN A 104 -4.62 12.45 -0.44
CA ASN A 104 -4.01 13.59 0.21
C ASN A 104 -2.48 13.45 0.20
N GLU A 105 -1.78 14.56 0.14
CA GLU A 105 -0.37 14.64 0.51
C GLU A 105 -0.26 14.76 2.04
N LEU A 106 0.71 14.05 2.60
CA LEU A 106 1.02 14.11 4.02
C LEU A 106 2.16 15.10 4.27
N TRP A 107 1.90 16.10 5.08
CA TRP A 107 2.86 17.11 5.48
C TRP A 107 2.94 17.21 7.01
N MET A 108 4.14 17.35 7.53
CA MET A 108 4.37 17.56 8.95
C MET A 108 5.11 18.88 9.17
N LYS A 109 4.67 19.67 10.14
CA LYS A 109 5.41 20.88 10.58
C LYS A 109 6.41 20.51 11.67
N THR A 110 7.66 20.92 11.48
CA THR A 110 8.67 20.84 12.53
C THR A 110 8.42 21.90 13.62
N LYS A 111 9.08 21.74 14.76
CA LYS A 111 9.04 22.74 15.85
C LYS A 111 9.48 24.15 15.41
N HIS A 112 10.26 24.26 14.34
CA HIS A 112 10.73 25.52 13.78
C HIS A 112 9.91 26.01 12.57
N GLY A 113 8.72 25.42 12.33
CA GLY A 113 7.79 25.84 11.29
C GLY A 113 8.13 25.35 9.88
N LYS A 114 9.19 24.54 9.70
CA LYS A 114 9.52 23.94 8.40
C LYS A 114 8.53 22.82 8.09
N GLU A 115 8.01 22.79 6.87
CA GLU A 115 7.15 21.70 6.38
C GLU A 115 8.01 20.59 5.78
N LEU A 116 7.68 19.35 6.15
CA LEU A 116 8.31 18.13 5.64
C LEU A 116 7.23 17.28 4.95
N PHE A 117 7.52 16.88 3.72
CA PHE A 117 6.68 15.96 2.98
C PHE A 117 6.89 14.53 3.49
N PHE A 118 5.79 13.84 3.80
CA PHE A 118 5.77 12.46 4.32
C PHE A 118 5.16 11.44 3.37
N GLY A 119 4.80 11.87 2.18
CA GLY A 119 4.29 11.00 1.14
C GLY A 119 2.87 11.31 0.70
N ASN A 120 2.39 10.44 -0.15
CA ASN A 120 1.03 10.46 -0.70
C ASN A 120 0.20 9.38 -0.02
N LEU A 121 -0.97 9.74 0.51
CA LEU A 121 -1.91 8.82 1.13
C LEU A 121 -3.16 8.71 0.28
N ILE A 122 -3.54 7.48 -0.07
CA ILE A 122 -4.85 7.18 -0.66
C ILE A 122 -5.60 6.20 0.23
N ARG A 123 -6.89 6.48 0.41
CA ARG A 123 -7.87 5.55 0.97
C ARG A 123 -8.95 5.33 -0.05
N CYS A 124 -9.25 4.07 -0.38
CA CYS A 124 -10.33 3.70 -1.28
C CYS A 124 -11.13 2.51 -0.74
N VAL A 125 -12.40 2.45 -1.15
CA VAL A 125 -13.33 1.38 -0.78
C VAL A 125 -13.79 0.66 -2.04
N LYS A 126 -13.78 -0.67 -2.01
CA LYS A 126 -14.27 -1.53 -3.10
C LYS A 126 -15.80 -1.57 -3.20
#